data_8a4481b39f47e7f497e451a75d2cabed
#
_entry.id   8a4481b39f47e7f497e451a75d2cabed
#
_cell.length_a   1.000
_cell.length_b   1.000
_cell.length_c   1.000
_cell.angle_alpha   90.00
_cell.angle_beta   90.00
_cell.angle_gamma   90.00
#
_symmetry.space_group_name_H-M   'P 1'
#
loop_
_entity.id
_entity.type
_entity.pdbx_description
1 polymer ?
#
loop_
_entity_poly.entity_id
_entity_poly.type
_entity_poly.pdbx_seq_one_letter_code
_entity_poly.pdbx_strand_id
1 'polypeptide(L)'
;MGGNLSWQGGSAEQNHSSRSAKGNKYMRRVLNQAAHAAAAKKGSHFQIVFRRLLPRLGYQSAIWAVAHRLCRLVWKILHEGVRFIEKGAEVHPREKKKRAQMLARALRKLGYEVTITPLNQLVPKPAV
;
A
#
# COMPACT_ATOMS: atom_id res chain seq x y z
N MET A 1 18.79 -51.49 -24.57
CA MET A 1 17.64 -50.63 -24.89
C MET A 1 17.58 -49.52 -23.88
N GLY A 2 18.09 -48.33 -24.25
CA GLY A 2 18.15 -47.17 -23.40
C GLY A 2 16.85 -46.38 -23.49
N GLY A 3 16.04 -46.43 -22.43
CA GLY A 3 14.87 -45.55 -22.29
C GLY A 3 15.34 -44.14 -22.00
N ASN A 4 15.13 -43.26 -22.95
CA ASN A 4 15.44 -41.84 -22.85
C ASN A 4 14.35 -41.20 -21.96
N LEU A 5 14.61 -41.07 -20.65
CA LEU A 5 13.86 -40.24 -19.75
C LEU A 5 14.11 -38.77 -20.12
N SER A 6 13.33 -38.27 -21.06
CA SER A 6 13.28 -36.83 -21.30
C SER A 6 12.69 -36.17 -20.03
N TRP A 7 13.57 -35.61 -19.24
CA TRP A 7 13.23 -34.62 -18.23
C TRP A 7 12.60 -33.43 -18.95
N GLN A 8 11.30 -33.41 -19.03
CA GLN A 8 10.60 -32.19 -19.36
C GLN A 8 10.68 -31.31 -18.11
N GLY A 9 11.76 -30.60 -18.01
CA GLY A 9 11.87 -29.47 -17.11
C GLY A 9 10.70 -28.55 -17.38
N GLY A 10 9.75 -28.49 -16.46
CA GLY A 10 8.65 -27.55 -16.53
C GLY A 10 9.25 -26.15 -16.62
N SER A 11 9.24 -25.62 -17.81
CA SER A 11 9.75 -24.30 -18.09
C SER A 11 8.94 -23.28 -17.29
N ALA A 12 9.54 -22.74 -16.25
CA ALA A 12 9.08 -21.52 -15.59
C ALA A 12 8.93 -20.35 -16.58
N GLU A 13 9.40 -20.52 -17.79
CA GLU A 13 9.52 -19.52 -18.86
C GLU A 13 8.26 -19.31 -19.70
N GLN A 14 7.23 -20.15 -19.56
CA GLN A 14 5.99 -20.03 -20.36
C GLN A 14 4.81 -19.42 -19.63
N ASN A 15 4.97 -18.91 -18.42
CA ASN A 15 3.87 -18.30 -17.70
C ASN A 15 3.82 -16.77 -17.95
N HIS A 16 3.67 -16.37 -19.21
CA HIS A 16 3.34 -14.98 -19.60
C HIS A 16 1.92 -14.56 -19.21
N SER A 17 1.22 -15.40 -18.46
CA SER A 17 -0.09 -15.07 -17.93
C SER A 17 0.06 -14.19 -16.68
N SER A 18 -0.50 -13.00 -16.69
CA SER A 18 -0.66 -12.13 -15.52
C SER A 18 -1.59 -12.73 -14.44
N ARG A 19 -1.96 -14.00 -14.60
CA ARG A 19 -2.79 -14.72 -13.63
C ARG A 19 -1.95 -15.14 -12.44
N SER A 20 -2.41 -14.82 -11.23
CA SER A 20 -1.81 -15.30 -9.99
C SER A 20 -1.87 -16.83 -9.93
N ALA A 21 -0.82 -17.47 -9.39
CA ALA A 21 -0.75 -18.91 -9.19
C ALA A 21 -2.03 -19.46 -8.55
N LYS A 22 -2.38 -20.70 -8.93
CA LYS A 22 -3.54 -21.41 -8.35
C LYS A 22 -3.29 -21.61 -6.85
N GLY A 23 -4.07 -20.92 -6.02
CA GLY A 23 -4.08 -21.08 -4.56
C GLY A 23 -5.49 -21.41 -4.08
N ASN A 24 -5.70 -21.35 -2.78
CA ASN A 24 -7.02 -21.59 -2.20
C ASN A 24 -8.02 -20.55 -2.73
N LYS A 25 -9.01 -21.03 -3.51
CA LYS A 25 -10.01 -20.17 -4.17
C LYS A 25 -10.88 -19.38 -3.17
N TYR A 26 -11.17 -19.96 -2.00
CA TYR A 26 -11.98 -19.32 -0.96
C TYR A 26 -11.21 -18.17 -0.29
N MET A 27 -9.96 -18.41 0.09
CA MET A 27 -9.09 -17.37 0.63
C MET A 27 -8.90 -16.21 -0.36
N ARG A 28 -8.70 -16.51 -1.64
CA ARG A 28 -8.59 -15.49 -2.68
C ARG A 28 -9.84 -14.64 -2.77
N ARG A 29 -11.02 -15.27 -2.73
CA ARG A 29 -12.30 -14.56 -2.78
C ARG A 29 -12.49 -13.65 -1.57
N VAL A 30 -12.29 -14.19 -0.37
CA VAL A 30 -12.45 -13.44 0.89
C VAL A 30 -11.46 -12.26 0.96
N LEU A 31 -10.18 -12.50 0.66
CA LEU A 31 -9.16 -11.46 0.69
C LEU A 31 -9.41 -10.39 -0.39
N ASN A 32 -9.92 -10.76 -1.55
CA ASN A 32 -10.29 -9.79 -2.59
C ASN A 32 -11.44 -8.90 -2.12
N GLN A 33 -12.51 -9.47 -1.57
CA GLN A 33 -13.64 -8.71 -1.03
C GLN A 33 -13.19 -7.78 0.12
N ALA A 34 -12.38 -8.29 1.05
CA ALA A 34 -11.82 -7.51 2.14
C ALA A 34 -10.93 -6.36 1.63
N ALA A 35 -10.15 -6.59 0.57
CA ALA A 35 -9.31 -5.57 -0.04
C ALA A 35 -10.13 -4.43 -0.67
N HIS A 36 -11.24 -4.76 -1.35
CA HIS A 36 -12.16 -3.75 -1.87
C HIS A 36 -12.75 -2.91 -0.76
N ALA A 37 -13.24 -3.52 0.31
CA ALA A 37 -13.78 -2.81 1.47
C ALA A 37 -12.72 -1.92 2.15
N ALA A 38 -11.51 -2.44 2.35
CA ALA A 38 -10.40 -1.70 2.96
C ALA A 38 -9.94 -0.52 2.10
N ALA A 39 -9.92 -0.68 0.77
CA ALA A 39 -9.57 0.39 -0.18
C ALA A 39 -10.65 1.48 -0.24
N ALA A 40 -11.92 1.12 -0.03
CA ALA A 40 -13.04 2.06 -0.03
C ALA A 40 -13.10 2.91 1.25
N LYS A 41 -12.63 2.39 2.40
CA LYS A 41 -12.68 3.09 3.69
C LYS A 41 -11.81 4.35 3.68
N LYS A 42 -12.45 5.51 3.71
CA LYS A 42 -11.76 6.82 3.70
C LYS A 42 -10.82 6.99 4.90
N GLY A 43 -9.61 7.50 4.64
CA GLY A 43 -8.61 7.76 5.68
C GLY A 43 -7.89 6.52 6.20
N SER A 44 -8.20 5.33 5.72
CA SER A 44 -7.52 4.11 6.12
C SER A 44 -6.11 4.00 5.49
N HIS A 45 -5.22 3.31 6.18
CA HIS A 45 -3.90 2.97 5.65
C HIS A 45 -4.00 2.26 4.29
N PHE A 46 -4.94 1.34 4.15
CA PHE A 46 -5.12 0.57 2.91
C PHE A 46 -5.65 1.40 1.74
N GLN A 47 -6.50 2.39 2.00
CA GLN A 47 -6.93 3.34 0.95
C GLN A 47 -5.75 4.12 0.40
N ILE A 48 -4.85 4.57 1.26
CA ILE A 48 -3.67 5.34 0.84
C ILE A 48 -2.74 4.47 0.01
N VAL A 49 -2.50 3.25 0.47
CA VAL A 49 -1.72 2.25 -0.29
C VAL A 49 -2.34 2.00 -1.66
N PHE A 50 -3.66 1.78 -1.71
CA PHE A 50 -4.40 1.58 -2.96
C PHE A 50 -4.23 2.76 -3.91
N ARG A 51 -4.50 3.99 -3.45
CA ARG A 51 -4.37 5.21 -4.27
C ARG A 51 -2.96 5.45 -4.77
N ARG A 52 -1.96 5.09 -3.99
CA ARG A 52 -0.54 5.19 -4.38
C ARG A 52 -0.17 4.20 -5.49
N LEU A 53 -0.75 3.00 -5.46
CA LEU A 53 -0.45 1.93 -6.41
C LEU A 53 -1.29 2.04 -7.69
N LEU A 54 -2.49 2.62 -7.60
CA LEU A 54 -3.45 2.71 -8.70
C LEU A 54 -2.86 3.27 -10.01
N PRO A 55 -2.14 4.42 -10.02
CA PRO A 55 -1.63 5.00 -11.26
C PRO A 55 -0.58 4.14 -11.96
N ARG A 56 0.14 3.31 -11.19
CA ARG A 56 1.25 2.49 -11.70
C ARG A 56 0.83 1.08 -12.10
N LEU A 57 -0.04 0.47 -11.31
CA LEU A 57 -0.39 -0.95 -11.47
C LEU A 57 -1.76 -1.18 -12.11
N GLY A 58 -2.60 -0.15 -12.19
CA GLY A 58 -4.00 -0.29 -12.54
C GLY A 58 -4.84 -0.87 -11.39
N TYR A 59 -6.16 -0.82 -11.57
CA TYR A 59 -7.13 -1.13 -10.50
C TYR A 59 -7.00 -2.54 -9.95
N GLN A 60 -7.03 -3.55 -10.82
CA GLN A 60 -7.02 -4.96 -10.40
C GLN A 60 -5.74 -5.35 -9.66
N SER A 61 -4.60 -4.96 -10.20
CA SER A 61 -3.30 -5.25 -9.56
C SER A 61 -3.12 -4.50 -8.25
N ALA A 62 -3.65 -3.27 -8.15
CA ALA A 62 -3.62 -2.50 -6.91
C ALA A 62 -4.49 -3.15 -5.81
N ILE A 63 -5.68 -3.68 -6.16
CA ILE A 63 -6.52 -4.45 -5.22
C ILE A 63 -5.81 -5.71 -4.75
N TRP A 64 -5.18 -6.47 -5.66
CA TRP A 64 -4.42 -7.65 -5.27
C TRP A 64 -3.22 -7.33 -4.38
N ALA A 65 -2.55 -6.21 -4.59
CA ALA A 65 -1.48 -5.75 -3.72
C ALA A 65 -1.99 -5.41 -2.30
N VAL A 66 -3.20 -4.83 -2.19
CA VAL A 66 -3.87 -4.61 -0.89
C VAL A 66 -4.26 -5.94 -0.25
N ALA A 67 -4.85 -6.87 -1.02
CA ALA A 67 -5.22 -8.20 -0.54
C ALA A 67 -4.01 -8.97 0.03
N HIS A 68 -2.87 -8.91 -0.65
CA HIS A 68 -1.62 -9.52 -0.17
C HIS A 68 -1.13 -8.90 1.14
N ARG A 69 -1.23 -7.58 1.29
CA ARG A 69 -0.88 -6.90 2.56
C ARG A 69 -1.82 -7.27 3.69
N LEU A 70 -3.13 -7.38 3.41
CA LEU A 70 -4.11 -7.88 4.38
C LEU A 70 -3.80 -9.30 4.83
N CYS A 71 -3.48 -10.19 3.90
CA CYS A 71 -3.09 -11.57 4.22
C CYS A 71 -1.89 -11.61 5.17
N ARG A 72 -0.84 -10.85 4.89
CA ARG A 72 0.33 -10.74 5.76
C ARG A 72 0.00 -10.17 7.14
N LEU A 73 -0.91 -9.19 7.19
CA LEU A 73 -1.36 -8.61 8.45
C LEU A 73 -2.13 -9.61 9.30
N VAL A 74 -3.07 -10.36 8.68
CA VAL A 74 -3.83 -11.42 9.35
C VAL A 74 -2.88 -12.48 9.90
N TRP A 75 -1.91 -12.93 9.09
CA TRP A 75 -0.90 -13.87 9.54
C TRP A 75 -0.14 -13.36 10.75
N LYS A 76 0.30 -12.11 10.71
CA LYS A 76 1.04 -11.49 11.82
C LYS A 76 0.21 -11.40 13.10
N ILE A 77 -1.06 -11.01 13.00
CA ILE A 77 -1.98 -10.95 14.14
C ILE A 77 -2.16 -12.34 14.77
N LEU A 78 -2.38 -13.37 13.93
CA LEU A 78 -2.63 -14.73 14.40
C LEU A 78 -1.38 -15.42 14.95
N HIS A 79 -0.21 -15.15 14.36
CA HIS A 79 1.04 -15.80 14.74
C HIS A 79 1.75 -15.10 15.90
N GLU A 80 1.79 -13.77 15.89
CA GLU A 80 2.50 -12.97 16.89
C GLU A 80 1.57 -12.43 18.00
N GLY A 81 0.24 -12.62 17.88
CA GLY A 81 -0.73 -12.10 18.85
C GLY A 81 -0.77 -10.57 18.93
N VAL A 82 -0.23 -9.86 17.94
CA VAL A 82 -0.20 -8.39 17.94
C VAL A 82 -1.57 -7.80 17.64
N ARG A 83 -1.95 -6.78 18.39
CA ARG A 83 -3.18 -6.05 18.14
C ARG A 83 -2.99 -5.09 16.97
N PHE A 84 -3.90 -5.13 16.01
CA PHE A 84 -3.92 -4.15 14.92
C PHE A 84 -4.39 -2.79 15.44
N ILE A 85 -3.54 -1.78 15.31
CA ILE A 85 -3.86 -0.38 15.58
C ILE A 85 -3.76 0.36 14.26
N GLU A 86 -4.90 0.87 13.76
CA GLU A 86 -4.90 1.66 12.55
C GLU A 86 -4.33 3.05 12.84
N LYS A 87 -3.07 3.27 12.45
CA LYS A 87 -2.39 4.55 12.65
C LYS A 87 -2.79 5.62 11.61
N GLY A 88 -3.77 5.33 10.75
CA GLY A 88 -4.18 6.23 9.68
C GLY A 88 -3.06 6.49 8.67
N ALA A 89 -3.14 7.65 8.02
CA ALA A 89 -2.10 8.12 7.11
C ALA A 89 -0.93 8.73 7.87
N GLU A 90 -0.03 7.93 8.41
CA GLU A 90 1.28 8.47 8.78
C GLU A 90 2.00 8.93 7.51
N VAL A 91 1.86 10.21 7.22
CA VAL A 91 2.64 10.84 6.16
C VAL A 91 4.07 10.92 6.66
N HIS A 92 4.97 10.16 6.02
CA HIS A 92 6.39 10.18 6.36
C HIS A 92 6.89 11.64 6.42
N PRO A 93 7.72 12.04 7.40
CA PRO A 93 8.16 13.43 7.58
C PRO A 93 8.71 14.09 6.31
N ARG A 94 9.42 13.31 5.48
CA ARG A 94 9.92 13.77 4.16
C ARG A 94 8.79 14.08 3.18
N GLU A 95 7.71 13.28 3.19
CA GLU A 95 6.54 13.49 2.32
C GLU A 95 5.71 14.69 2.80
N LYS A 96 5.58 14.89 4.11
CA LYS A 96 4.94 16.10 4.68
C LYS A 96 5.64 17.38 4.19
N LYS A 97 6.97 17.40 4.26
CA LYS A 97 7.76 18.55 3.80
C LYS A 97 7.61 18.79 2.30
N LYS A 98 7.71 17.74 1.48
CA LYS A 98 7.50 17.83 0.02
C LYS A 98 6.09 18.34 -0.32
N ARG A 99 5.06 17.81 0.35
CA ARG A 99 3.67 18.22 0.12
C ARG A 99 3.43 19.67 0.53
N ALA A 100 3.96 20.11 1.68
CA ALA A 100 3.90 21.49 2.11
C ALA A 100 4.57 22.44 1.10
N GLN A 101 5.75 22.07 0.60
CA GLN A 101 6.45 22.86 -0.44
C GLN A 101 5.67 22.92 -1.76
N MET A 102 5.03 21.82 -2.19
CA MET A 102 4.20 21.81 -3.40
C MET A 102 2.99 22.74 -3.23
N LEU A 103 2.30 22.67 -2.10
CA LEU A 103 1.15 23.55 -1.81
C LEU A 103 1.56 25.02 -1.75
N ALA A 104 2.69 25.33 -1.11
CA ALA A 104 3.22 26.71 -1.08
C ALA A 104 3.57 27.22 -2.48
N ARG A 105 4.17 26.39 -3.35
CA ARG A 105 4.42 26.76 -4.75
C ARG A 105 3.13 27.00 -5.52
N ALA A 106 2.10 26.18 -5.29
CA ALA A 106 0.80 26.36 -5.93
C ALA A 106 0.15 27.70 -5.50
N LEU A 107 0.19 28.02 -4.21
CA LEU A 107 -0.33 29.29 -3.69
C LEU A 107 0.45 30.51 -4.21
N ARG A 108 1.78 30.41 -4.30
CA ARG A 108 2.60 31.51 -4.88
C ARG A 108 2.28 31.74 -6.35
N LYS A 109 1.96 30.71 -7.12
CA LYS A 109 1.51 30.85 -8.52
C LYS A 109 0.17 31.60 -8.62
N LEU A 110 -0.65 31.55 -7.58
CA LEU A 110 -1.93 32.26 -7.48
C LEU A 110 -1.76 33.70 -6.95
N GLY A 111 -0.52 34.15 -6.70
CA GLY A 111 -0.23 35.51 -6.24
C GLY A 111 -0.21 35.69 -4.71
N TYR A 112 -0.24 34.61 -3.93
CA TYR A 112 -0.20 34.69 -2.47
C TYR A 112 1.22 34.55 -1.94
N GLU A 113 1.61 35.37 -0.98
CA GLU A 113 2.84 35.17 -0.22
C GLU A 113 2.60 34.11 0.88
N VAL A 114 3.42 33.06 0.87
CA VAL A 114 3.23 31.91 1.77
C VAL A 114 4.50 31.61 2.53
N THR A 115 4.41 31.67 3.85
CA THR A 115 5.46 31.27 4.79
C THR A 115 5.08 29.95 5.45
N ILE A 116 5.96 28.95 5.40
CA ILE A 116 5.71 27.63 5.99
C ILE A 116 6.45 27.55 7.32
N THR A 117 5.70 27.56 8.43
CA THR A 117 6.26 27.39 9.77
C THR A 117 5.76 26.06 10.35
N PRO A 118 6.62 25.14 10.80
CA PRO A 118 6.19 23.90 11.41
C PRO A 118 5.53 24.17 12.78
N LEU A 119 4.40 23.55 13.05
CA LEU A 119 3.61 23.74 14.27
C LEU A 119 4.42 23.52 15.56
N ASN A 120 5.43 22.64 15.54
CA ASN A 120 6.30 22.37 16.71
C ASN A 120 7.16 23.57 17.14
N GLN A 121 7.29 24.59 16.30
CA GLN A 121 8.02 25.81 16.65
C GLN A 121 7.12 26.92 17.20
N LEU A 122 5.79 26.73 17.11
CA LEU A 122 4.79 27.69 17.59
C LEU A 122 4.32 27.42 19.03
N VAL A 123 4.64 26.24 19.58
CA VAL A 123 4.34 25.92 20.99
C VAL A 123 5.55 26.32 21.81
N PRO A 124 5.49 27.39 22.65
CA PRO A 124 6.56 27.69 23.57
C PRO A 124 6.74 26.50 24.52
N LYS A 125 7.97 26.00 24.65
CA LYS A 125 8.32 25.00 25.64
C LYS A 125 7.84 25.53 27.00
N PRO A 126 7.04 24.76 27.78
CA PRO A 126 6.72 25.18 29.15
C PRO A 126 8.06 25.37 29.88
N ALA A 127 8.23 26.57 30.41
CA ALA A 127 9.35 26.87 31.30
C ALA A 127 9.24 25.92 32.50
N VAL A 128 10.34 25.22 32.79
CA VAL A 128 10.55 24.42 33.99
C VAL A 128 10.70 25.32 35.20
#